data_d5393dec2f0fc372e4cd3322a4b31bcb
#
_entry.id   d5393dec2f0fc372e4cd3322a4b31bcb
#
_cell.length_a   1.000
_cell.length_b   1.000
_cell.length_c   1.000
_cell.angle_alpha   90.00
_cell.angle_beta   90.00
_cell.angle_gamma   90.00
#
_symmetry.space_group_name_H-M   'P 1'
#
loop_
_entity.id
_entity.type
_entity.pdbx_description
1 polymer ?
#
loop_
_entity_poly.entity_id
_entity_poly.type
_entity_poly.pdbx_seq_one_letter_code
_entity_poly.pdbx_strand_id
1 'polypeptide(L)'
;AYTVELGEKLFSNLKLNSDTDAFERPVTVWTLKAEKIGSYANTPDLTYTAEVKLGTIYSDLGTSKKLVYSNDDVDVAHGEENVFAYYADGTINASLGKGDIAKGNDQKVGGNGVLIEVYYDDVANTAKVVEINTYGGEVTSARAKTASKDANVTVTPLNAGKGGNYETEDFKVDDIVAYNYSTKTGDAGVKNVVAAEKVTGELTGYTAGKSVVVGGTTYKFNKAASIDTSALAGAIDNDVTLALDKYGYVLNVNTDATSTNYAVVLKYQD
;
A
#
# COMPACT_ATOMS: atom_id res chain seq x y z
N ALA A 1 -5.29 13.63 18.30
CA ALA A 1 -3.95 13.58 18.88
C ALA A 1 -4.08 13.97 20.35
N TYR A 2 -3.69 13.11 21.27
CA TYR A 2 -3.63 13.44 22.69
C TYR A 2 -2.17 13.76 23.00
N THR A 3 -1.92 14.97 23.50
CA THR A 3 -0.62 15.32 24.06
C THR A 3 -0.63 14.83 25.51
N VAL A 4 0.21 13.86 25.80
CA VAL A 4 0.42 13.39 27.18
C VAL A 4 1.59 14.19 27.75
N GLU A 5 1.31 15.19 28.55
CA GLU A 5 2.34 15.81 29.39
C GLU A 5 2.62 14.88 30.57
N LEU A 6 3.79 14.28 30.59
CA LEU A 6 4.25 13.42 31.66
C LEU A 6 4.73 14.26 32.84
N GLY A 7 3.86 14.53 33.79
CA GLY A 7 4.29 14.97 35.12
C GLY A 7 4.93 13.80 35.88
N GLU A 8 6.11 14.00 36.41
CA GLU A 8 6.98 12.97 37.03
C GLU A 8 6.31 12.08 38.13
N LYS A 9 5.14 12.39 38.60
CA LYS A 9 4.46 11.66 39.70
C LYS A 9 3.17 10.91 39.32
N LEU A 10 2.57 11.19 38.20
CA LEU A 10 1.26 10.58 37.85
C LEU A 10 1.38 9.22 37.15
N PHE A 11 2.52 8.88 36.59
CA PHE A 11 2.72 7.68 35.78
C PHE A 11 4.00 6.92 36.11
N SER A 12 4.29 6.66 37.39
CA SER A 12 5.47 5.91 37.82
C SER A 12 5.62 4.52 37.19
N ASN A 13 4.54 3.98 36.61
CA ASN A 13 4.52 2.68 35.94
C ASN A 13 4.35 2.78 34.42
N LEU A 14 4.40 3.98 33.84
CA LEU A 14 4.36 4.15 32.40
C LEU A 14 5.70 3.74 31.80
N LYS A 15 5.66 2.82 30.84
CA LYS A 15 6.83 2.36 30.11
C LYS A 15 6.64 2.65 28.63
N LEU A 16 7.72 3.09 28.01
CA LEU A 16 7.86 3.21 26.56
C LEU A 16 8.52 1.94 26.04
N ASN A 17 7.85 1.25 25.14
CA ASN A 17 8.39 0.07 24.46
C ASN A 17 8.40 0.34 22.95
N SER A 18 9.31 -0.31 22.24
CA SER A 18 9.29 -0.35 20.78
C SER A 18 8.64 -1.64 20.33
N ASP A 19 7.82 -1.55 19.30
CA ASP A 19 7.13 -2.67 18.68
C ASP A 19 6.97 -2.37 17.18
N THR A 20 6.29 -3.22 16.46
CA THR A 20 5.97 -3.01 15.05
C THR A 20 4.49 -3.17 14.78
N ASP A 21 3.98 -2.43 13.80
CA ASP A 21 2.60 -2.57 13.34
C ASP A 21 2.41 -3.78 12.39
N ALA A 22 1.23 -3.87 11.79
CA ALA A 22 0.86 -4.95 10.88
C ALA A 22 1.77 -5.08 9.64
N PHE A 23 2.48 -4.03 9.26
CA PHE A 23 3.40 -4.00 8.12
C PHE A 23 4.87 -4.04 8.53
N GLU A 24 5.18 -4.32 9.81
CA GLU A 24 6.52 -4.26 10.38
C GLU A 24 7.12 -2.85 10.47
N ARG A 25 6.30 -1.80 10.33
CA ARG A 25 6.76 -0.43 10.58
C ARG A 25 7.04 -0.25 12.07
N PRO A 26 8.15 0.42 12.45
CA PRO A 26 8.41 0.70 13.86
C PRO A 26 7.32 1.55 14.48
N VAL A 27 6.85 1.16 15.64
CA VAL A 27 5.87 1.91 16.44
C VAL A 27 6.37 2.08 17.86
N THR A 28 5.97 3.19 18.47
CA THR A 28 6.18 3.44 19.89
C THR A 28 4.94 3.04 20.65
N VAL A 29 5.08 2.18 21.65
CA VAL A 29 3.97 1.65 22.46
C VAL A 29 4.09 2.15 23.89
N TRP A 30 3.03 2.78 24.37
CA TRP A 30 2.89 3.20 25.76
C TRP A 30 2.15 2.13 26.54
N THR A 31 2.75 1.67 27.63
CA THR A 31 2.13 0.67 28.52
C THR A 31 2.09 1.15 29.95
N LEU A 32 0.99 0.86 30.62
CA LEU A 32 0.84 1.05 32.07
C LEU A 32 0.52 -0.30 32.69
N LYS A 33 1.37 -0.78 33.59
CA LYS A 33 1.20 -2.11 34.24
C LYS A 33 0.98 -3.26 33.25
N ALA A 34 1.75 -3.24 32.13
CA ALA A 34 1.68 -4.19 31.03
C ALA A 34 0.43 -4.10 30.12
N GLU A 35 -0.49 -3.18 30.38
CA GLU A 35 -1.60 -2.91 29.45
C GLU A 35 -1.20 -1.84 28.43
N LYS A 36 -1.46 -2.09 27.15
CA LYS A 36 -1.22 -1.13 26.08
C LYS A 36 -2.22 0.02 26.21
N ILE A 37 -1.73 1.25 26.39
CA ILE A 37 -2.56 2.46 26.52
C ILE A 37 -2.50 3.35 25.27
N GLY A 38 -1.56 3.11 24.37
CA GLY A 38 -1.44 3.83 23.13
C GLY A 38 -0.26 3.36 22.31
N SER A 39 -0.29 3.72 21.05
CA SER A 39 0.83 3.51 20.11
C SER A 39 0.74 4.48 18.95
N TYR A 40 1.89 4.79 18.36
CA TYR A 40 1.96 5.54 17.10
C TYR A 40 3.16 5.06 16.27
N ALA A 41 3.01 5.10 14.94
CA ALA A 41 4.07 4.73 14.04
C ALA A 41 5.19 5.79 14.09
N ASN A 42 6.43 5.36 14.00
CA ASN A 42 7.55 6.23 13.75
C ASN A 42 7.46 6.79 12.32
N THR A 43 7.99 8.00 12.13
CA THR A 43 8.09 8.58 10.79
C THR A 43 9.19 7.87 10.02
N PRO A 44 8.95 7.41 8.77
CA PRO A 44 10.01 6.85 7.94
C PRO A 44 11.05 7.91 7.59
N ASP A 45 12.29 7.50 7.46
CA ASP A 45 13.39 8.36 7.02
C ASP A 45 13.31 8.66 5.53
N LEU A 46 12.88 7.67 4.74
CA LEU A 46 12.65 7.80 3.30
C LEU A 46 11.33 7.14 2.92
N THR A 47 10.70 7.70 1.91
CA THR A 47 9.44 7.17 1.36
C THR A 47 9.48 7.25 -0.17
N TYR A 48 9.11 6.16 -0.85
CA TYR A 48 9.02 6.12 -2.31
C TYR A 48 7.66 5.55 -2.75
N THR A 49 7.03 6.25 -3.65
CA THR A 49 5.78 5.82 -4.34
C THR A 49 6.04 5.45 -5.81
N ALA A 50 7.21 5.81 -6.32
CA ALA A 50 7.72 5.37 -7.62
C ALA A 50 8.69 4.20 -7.43
N GLU A 51 8.96 3.46 -8.51
CA GLU A 51 9.99 2.43 -8.53
C GLU A 51 11.36 3.03 -8.19
N VAL A 52 12.09 2.41 -7.28
CA VAL A 52 13.40 2.88 -6.80
C VAL A 52 14.42 1.75 -6.83
N LYS A 53 15.68 2.07 -7.13
CA LYS A 53 16.79 1.12 -7.05
C LYS A 53 17.26 0.98 -5.60
N LEU A 54 17.68 -0.21 -5.19
CA LEU A 54 18.26 -0.44 -3.85
C LEU A 54 19.49 0.42 -3.62
N GLY A 55 20.33 0.62 -4.65
CA GLY A 55 21.47 1.53 -4.59
C GLY A 55 21.09 3.01 -4.42
N THR A 56 19.90 3.41 -4.86
CA THR A 56 19.36 4.76 -4.61
C THR A 56 18.96 4.90 -3.15
N ILE A 57 18.25 3.91 -2.58
CA ILE A 57 17.89 3.88 -1.15
C ILE A 57 19.15 4.01 -0.30
N TYR A 58 20.22 3.27 -0.64
CA TYR A 58 21.52 3.37 0.05
C TYR A 58 22.08 4.81 0.03
N SER A 59 22.12 5.42 -1.15
CA SER A 59 22.66 6.77 -1.33
C SER A 59 21.82 7.83 -0.60
N ASP A 60 20.49 7.70 -0.65
CA ASP A 60 19.56 8.64 -0.04
C ASP A 60 19.59 8.54 1.50
N LEU A 61 19.75 7.34 2.06
CA LEU A 61 19.99 7.16 3.49
C LEU A 61 21.26 7.89 3.93
N GLY A 62 22.37 7.73 3.20
CA GLY A 62 23.62 8.43 3.49
C GLY A 62 23.45 9.95 3.50
N THR A 63 22.66 10.49 2.57
CA THR A 63 22.42 11.94 2.47
C THR A 63 21.45 12.43 3.55
N SER A 64 20.33 11.73 3.79
CA SER A 64 19.27 12.16 4.70
C SER A 64 19.72 12.15 6.16
N LYS A 65 20.55 11.21 6.54
CA LYS A 65 21.02 11.04 7.93
C LYS A 65 22.29 11.83 8.25
N LYS A 66 22.89 12.54 7.26
CA LYS A 66 24.21 13.14 7.42
C LYS A 66 25.19 12.13 8.03
N LEU A 67 25.06 10.89 7.59
CA LEU A 67 25.96 9.84 8.00
C LEU A 67 27.35 10.29 7.55
N VAL A 68 28.14 10.78 8.51
CA VAL A 68 29.55 11.14 8.29
C VAL A 68 30.27 9.82 8.13
N TYR A 69 30.07 9.20 6.98
CA TYR A 69 30.91 8.09 6.62
C TYR A 69 32.27 8.66 6.21
N SER A 70 33.30 8.32 6.92
CA SER A 70 34.62 8.33 6.33
C SER A 70 34.57 7.37 5.14
N ASN A 71 35.27 7.67 4.05
CA ASN A 71 35.28 6.83 2.85
C ASN A 71 35.70 5.39 3.10
N ASP A 72 36.18 5.08 4.27
CA ASP A 72 36.69 3.78 4.70
C ASP A 72 35.71 2.99 5.59
N ASP A 73 34.66 3.67 6.15
CA ASP A 73 33.75 3.03 7.11
C ASP A 73 32.40 2.69 6.51
N VAL A 74 32.29 2.68 5.22
CA VAL A 74 31.02 2.70 4.61
C VAL A 74 30.53 1.43 4.15
N ASP A 75 30.35 0.59 5.03
CA ASP A 75 29.46 -0.47 4.66
C ASP A 75 28.32 -0.64 5.65
N VAL A 76 27.47 0.42 5.76
CA VAL A 76 26.15 0.22 6.36
C VAL A 76 25.43 -0.92 5.66
N ALA A 77 25.66 -1.08 4.35
CA ALA A 77 25.13 -2.18 3.58
C ALA A 77 26.02 -3.42 3.51
N HIS A 78 27.30 -3.29 3.78
CA HIS A 78 28.28 -4.37 3.66
C HIS A 78 28.85 -4.86 4.99
N GLY A 79 28.68 -4.11 6.09
CA GLY A 79 29.11 -4.55 7.39
C GLY A 79 28.39 -5.83 7.81
N GLU A 80 29.11 -6.81 8.29
CA GLU A 80 28.50 -8.00 8.89
C GLU A 80 27.60 -7.65 10.07
N GLU A 81 27.71 -6.45 10.59
CA GLU A 81 27.00 -5.90 11.74
C GLU A 81 25.74 -5.11 11.35
N ASN A 82 25.61 -4.65 10.11
CA ASN A 82 24.47 -3.87 9.67
C ASN A 82 23.36 -4.77 9.13
N VAL A 83 22.25 -4.79 9.81
CA VAL A 83 21.10 -5.61 9.42
C VAL A 83 20.14 -4.77 8.59
N PHE A 84 20.08 -5.03 7.29
CA PHE A 84 18.95 -4.62 6.48
C PHE A 84 17.92 -5.74 6.48
N ALA A 85 16.70 -5.42 6.89
CA ALA A 85 15.57 -6.31 6.80
C ALA A 85 14.56 -5.73 5.80
N TYR A 86 14.12 -6.54 4.84
CA TYR A 86 13.10 -6.18 3.88
C TYR A 86 11.83 -6.93 4.18
N TYR A 87 10.74 -6.20 4.39
CA TYR A 87 9.42 -6.74 4.68
C TYR A 87 8.46 -6.38 3.56
N ALA A 88 7.68 -7.35 3.09
CA ALA A 88 6.58 -7.13 2.17
C ALA A 88 5.27 -7.55 2.86
N ASP A 89 4.34 -6.60 2.99
CA ASP A 89 3.05 -6.81 3.67
C ASP A 89 3.17 -7.45 5.07
N GLY A 90 4.17 -7.03 5.83
CA GLY A 90 4.42 -7.53 7.19
C GLY A 90 5.14 -8.87 7.27
N THR A 91 5.53 -9.46 6.13
CA THR A 91 6.33 -10.70 6.11
C THR A 91 7.74 -10.40 5.62
N ILE A 92 8.74 -10.93 6.34
CA ILE A 92 10.13 -10.78 5.93
C ILE A 92 10.36 -11.41 4.55
N ASN A 93 10.98 -10.65 3.65
CA ASN A 93 11.43 -11.16 2.38
C ASN A 93 12.89 -11.64 2.52
N ALA A 94 13.08 -12.94 2.74
CA ALA A 94 14.38 -13.52 2.95
C ALA A 94 15.28 -13.52 1.70
N SER A 95 14.73 -13.25 0.52
CA SER A 95 15.51 -13.09 -0.72
C SER A 95 16.11 -11.71 -0.90
N LEU A 96 15.67 -10.74 -0.09
CA LEU A 96 16.18 -9.38 -0.02
C LEU A 96 16.59 -9.11 1.43
N GLY A 97 17.82 -8.75 1.66
CA GLY A 97 18.29 -8.57 3.02
C GLY A 97 19.67 -7.95 3.08
N LYS A 98 20.48 -8.49 3.98
CA LYS A 98 21.85 -8.05 4.23
C LYS A 98 22.65 -8.02 2.91
N GLY A 99 23.21 -6.85 2.59
CA GLY A 99 24.04 -6.64 1.41
C GLY A 99 23.28 -6.24 0.13
N ASP A 100 21.95 -6.34 0.07
CA ASP A 100 21.20 -5.94 -1.12
C ASP A 100 21.04 -4.42 -1.22
N ILE A 101 20.90 -3.72 -0.09
CA ILE A 101 20.93 -2.26 -0.07
C ILE A 101 22.38 -1.80 -0.06
N ALA A 102 22.97 -1.75 -1.23
CA ALA A 102 24.38 -1.47 -1.44
C ALA A 102 24.60 -0.44 -2.54
N LYS A 103 25.74 0.25 -2.47
CA LYS A 103 26.14 1.22 -3.50
C LYS A 103 26.15 0.55 -4.86
N GLY A 104 25.38 1.13 -5.81
CA GLY A 104 25.34 0.66 -7.19
C GLY A 104 24.46 -0.57 -7.45
N ASN A 105 23.70 -1.05 -6.47
CA ASN A 105 22.72 -2.12 -6.71
C ASN A 105 21.58 -1.58 -7.59
N ASP A 106 21.43 -2.16 -8.78
CA ASP A 106 20.43 -1.77 -9.78
C ASP A 106 19.09 -2.48 -9.64
N GLN A 107 18.95 -3.40 -8.66
CA GLN A 107 17.68 -4.06 -8.39
C GLN A 107 16.64 -3.03 -7.96
N LYS A 108 15.46 -3.13 -8.54
CA LYS A 108 14.36 -2.19 -8.34
C LYS A 108 13.28 -2.79 -7.44
N VAL A 109 12.71 -1.93 -6.60
CA VAL A 109 11.60 -2.25 -5.71
C VAL A 109 10.53 -1.16 -5.78
N GLY A 110 9.32 -1.46 -5.33
CA GLY A 110 8.22 -0.51 -5.32
C GLY A 110 7.63 -0.21 -6.70
N GLY A 111 7.02 0.95 -6.82
CA GLY A 111 6.35 1.44 -8.03
C GLY A 111 4.98 0.80 -8.29
N ASN A 112 4.23 1.39 -9.19
CA ASN A 112 2.93 0.88 -9.63
C ASN A 112 1.95 0.61 -8.46
N GLY A 113 1.78 1.60 -7.57
CA GLY A 113 0.86 1.52 -6.44
C GLY A 113 1.45 0.87 -5.18
N VAL A 114 2.75 0.58 -5.17
CA VAL A 114 3.48 0.05 -4.02
C VAL A 114 4.14 1.19 -3.26
N LEU A 115 3.96 1.23 -1.95
CA LEU A 115 4.64 2.15 -1.06
C LEU A 115 5.90 1.49 -0.50
N ILE A 116 7.03 2.17 -0.59
CA ILE A 116 8.28 1.80 0.10
C ILE A 116 8.53 2.82 1.19
N GLU A 117 8.71 2.36 2.41
CA GLU A 117 9.12 3.14 3.57
C GLU A 117 10.43 2.58 4.12
N VAL A 118 11.36 3.45 4.46
CA VAL A 118 12.66 3.06 5.01
C VAL A 118 12.81 3.68 6.39
N TYR A 119 13.16 2.86 7.35
CA TYR A 119 13.39 3.23 8.75
C TYR A 119 14.82 2.88 9.13
N TYR A 120 15.59 3.86 9.56
CA TYR A 120 16.97 3.68 9.97
C TYR A 120 17.14 3.95 11.47
N ASP A 121 17.77 3.01 12.14
CA ASP A 121 18.19 3.15 13.54
C ASP A 121 19.69 3.44 13.57
N ASP A 122 20.06 4.69 13.89
CA ASP A 122 21.44 5.17 13.92
C ASP A 122 22.21 4.66 15.16
N VAL A 123 21.53 4.21 16.20
CA VAL A 123 22.14 3.62 17.40
C VAL A 123 22.49 2.15 17.15
N ALA A 124 21.54 1.39 16.64
CA ALA A 124 21.74 -0.01 16.29
C ALA A 124 22.42 -0.20 14.93
N ASN A 125 22.54 0.88 14.15
CA ASN A 125 23.07 0.87 12.78
C ASN A 125 22.36 -0.15 11.88
N THR A 126 21.03 -0.16 11.96
CA THR A 126 20.16 -1.07 11.21
C THR A 126 19.18 -0.30 10.35
N ALA A 127 18.77 -0.86 9.21
CA ALA A 127 17.70 -0.31 8.40
C ALA A 127 16.62 -1.37 8.13
N LYS A 128 15.38 -0.93 8.18
CA LYS A 128 14.22 -1.71 7.82
C LYS A 128 13.56 -1.06 6.61
N VAL A 129 13.43 -1.83 5.53
CA VAL A 129 12.67 -1.45 4.34
C VAL A 129 11.33 -2.17 4.38
N VAL A 130 10.26 -1.42 4.28
CA VAL A 130 8.89 -1.93 4.33
C VAL A 130 8.23 -1.68 2.99
N GLU A 131 7.82 -2.75 2.32
CA GLU A 131 6.99 -2.71 1.11
C GLU A 131 5.54 -2.95 1.49
N ILE A 132 4.65 -2.03 1.11
CA ILE A 132 3.22 -2.12 1.34
C ILE A 132 2.51 -2.09 -0.01
N ASN A 133 1.94 -3.22 -0.39
CA ASN A 133 1.19 -3.37 -1.63
C ASN A 133 -0.23 -2.79 -1.47
N THR A 134 -0.77 -2.24 -2.56
CA THR A 134 -2.18 -1.85 -2.65
C THR A 134 -2.91 -2.84 -3.55
N TYR A 135 -4.02 -3.34 -3.09
CA TYR A 135 -4.87 -4.32 -3.77
C TYR A 135 -6.22 -3.71 -4.11
N GLY A 136 -6.83 -4.16 -5.21
CA GLY A 136 -8.22 -3.87 -5.53
C GLY A 136 -9.16 -4.93 -4.95
N GLY A 137 -10.28 -4.49 -4.39
CA GLY A 137 -11.30 -5.37 -3.84
C GLY A 137 -12.71 -4.88 -4.12
N GLU A 138 -13.65 -5.80 -4.01
CA GLU A 138 -15.10 -5.53 -4.03
C GLU A 138 -15.68 -5.85 -2.66
N VAL A 139 -16.54 -4.99 -2.17
CA VAL A 139 -17.30 -5.23 -0.96
C VAL A 139 -18.45 -6.19 -1.27
N THR A 140 -18.31 -7.43 -0.84
CA THR A 140 -19.33 -8.49 -1.11
C THR A 140 -20.33 -8.68 0.02
N SER A 141 -20.05 -8.10 1.19
CA SER A 141 -20.98 -8.08 2.33
C SER A 141 -20.75 -6.83 3.15
N ALA A 142 -21.83 -6.23 3.64
CA ALA A 142 -21.79 -5.10 4.55
C ALA A 142 -22.81 -5.33 5.68
N ARG A 143 -22.36 -5.20 6.93
CA ARG A 143 -23.20 -5.31 8.12
C ARG A 143 -23.07 -4.04 8.93
N ALA A 144 -24.20 -3.38 9.18
CA ALA A 144 -24.25 -2.22 10.06
C ALA A 144 -23.95 -2.61 11.52
N LYS A 145 -23.52 -1.64 12.29
CA LYS A 145 -23.33 -1.79 13.74
C LYS A 145 -24.64 -2.12 14.44
N THR A 146 -24.55 -3.00 15.43
CA THR A 146 -25.67 -3.36 16.32
C THR A 146 -25.23 -3.18 17.78
N ALA A 147 -26.14 -3.37 18.74
CA ALA A 147 -25.81 -3.30 20.16
C ALA A 147 -24.75 -4.34 20.61
N SER A 148 -24.61 -5.44 19.85
CA SER A 148 -23.73 -6.57 20.22
C SER A 148 -22.62 -6.86 19.22
N LYS A 149 -22.58 -6.15 18.07
CA LYS A 149 -21.59 -6.39 17.00
C LYS A 149 -21.22 -5.08 16.33
N ASP A 150 -19.93 -4.86 16.13
CA ASP A 150 -19.44 -3.73 15.37
C ASP A 150 -19.77 -3.88 13.86
N ALA A 151 -19.85 -2.75 13.19
CA ALA A 151 -19.99 -2.71 11.74
C ALA A 151 -18.86 -3.46 11.06
N ASN A 152 -19.14 -4.06 9.93
CA ASN A 152 -18.14 -4.87 9.24
C ASN A 152 -18.47 -5.00 7.76
N VAL A 153 -17.45 -4.94 6.93
CA VAL A 153 -17.52 -5.27 5.52
C VAL A 153 -16.63 -6.47 5.21
N THR A 154 -17.03 -7.26 4.20
CA THR A 154 -16.17 -8.31 3.65
C THR A 154 -15.63 -7.81 2.31
N VAL A 155 -14.32 -7.73 2.20
CA VAL A 155 -13.60 -7.38 0.97
C VAL A 155 -13.17 -8.64 0.27
N THR A 156 -13.58 -8.81 -0.97
CA THR A 156 -13.15 -9.90 -1.86
C THR A 156 -12.17 -9.33 -2.90
N PRO A 157 -10.98 -9.93 -3.09
CA PRO A 157 -10.01 -9.43 -4.05
C PRO A 157 -10.57 -9.45 -5.48
N LEU A 158 -10.33 -8.39 -6.24
CA LEU A 158 -10.63 -8.35 -7.68
C LEU A 158 -9.62 -9.17 -8.49
N ASN A 159 -8.39 -9.22 -8.00
CA ASN A 159 -7.26 -9.86 -8.68
C ASN A 159 -6.37 -10.59 -7.68
N ALA A 160 -5.10 -10.17 -7.58
CA ALA A 160 -4.17 -10.68 -6.57
C ALA A 160 -4.51 -10.15 -5.17
N GLY A 161 -3.96 -10.79 -4.16
CA GLY A 161 -4.14 -10.45 -2.76
C GLY A 161 -5.03 -11.45 -2.03
N LYS A 162 -5.34 -11.13 -0.79
CA LYS A 162 -6.24 -11.88 0.08
C LYS A 162 -7.33 -10.94 0.57
N GLY A 163 -8.55 -11.41 0.58
CA GLY A 163 -9.67 -10.70 1.14
C GLY A 163 -9.90 -11.02 2.61
N GLY A 164 -10.90 -10.41 3.16
CA GLY A 164 -11.30 -10.64 4.54
C GLY A 164 -12.23 -9.56 5.07
N ASN A 165 -12.47 -9.63 6.35
CA ASN A 165 -13.32 -8.67 7.05
C ASN A 165 -12.54 -7.41 7.45
N TYR A 166 -13.23 -6.28 7.41
CA TYR A 166 -12.73 -5.00 7.88
C TYR A 166 -13.81 -4.23 8.62
N GLU A 167 -13.49 -3.68 9.77
CA GLU A 167 -14.44 -2.98 10.63
C GLU A 167 -14.62 -1.54 10.17
N THR A 168 -15.76 -1.26 9.55
CA THR A 168 -16.18 0.07 9.09
C THR A 168 -17.67 0.09 8.73
N GLU A 169 -18.27 1.29 8.70
CA GLU A 169 -19.61 1.58 8.16
C GLU A 169 -19.57 2.32 6.80
N ASP A 170 -18.37 2.63 6.28
CA ASP A 170 -18.18 3.56 5.17
C ASP A 170 -18.56 2.97 3.80
N PHE A 171 -18.74 1.65 3.71
CA PHE A 171 -18.95 0.97 2.43
C PHE A 171 -20.20 0.12 2.42
N LYS A 172 -20.75 -0.05 1.23
CA LYS A 172 -21.89 -0.94 0.92
C LYS A 172 -21.46 -2.04 -0.06
N VAL A 173 -22.31 -3.03 -0.21
CA VAL A 173 -22.13 -4.10 -1.22
C VAL A 173 -21.98 -3.48 -2.61
N ASP A 174 -21.13 -4.07 -3.44
CA ASP A 174 -20.73 -3.65 -4.79
C ASP A 174 -19.83 -2.40 -4.85
N ASP A 175 -19.42 -1.86 -3.70
CA ASP A 175 -18.38 -0.80 -3.71
C ASP A 175 -17.02 -1.39 -4.07
N ILE A 176 -16.31 -0.72 -5.00
CA ILE A 176 -14.94 -1.04 -5.35
C ILE A 176 -14.00 -0.24 -4.47
N VAL A 177 -13.09 -0.94 -3.83
CA VAL A 177 -12.17 -0.38 -2.83
C VAL A 177 -10.72 -0.68 -3.16
N ALA A 178 -9.83 0.18 -2.69
CA ALA A 178 -8.41 -0.08 -2.57
C ALA A 178 -8.10 -0.44 -1.11
N TYR A 179 -7.27 -1.45 -0.89
CA TYR A 179 -6.91 -1.88 0.46
C TYR A 179 -5.47 -2.38 0.53
N ASN A 180 -4.94 -2.45 1.76
CA ASN A 180 -3.70 -3.15 2.05
C ASN A 180 -4.03 -4.47 2.76
N TYR A 181 -3.11 -5.43 2.73
CA TYR A 181 -3.24 -6.69 3.43
C TYR A 181 -1.97 -7.01 4.19
N SER A 182 -2.09 -7.30 5.49
CA SER A 182 -0.96 -7.77 6.28
C SER A 182 -0.93 -9.29 6.30
N THR A 183 0.27 -9.85 6.14
CA THR A 183 0.55 -11.29 6.30
C THR A 183 1.32 -11.58 7.60
N LYS A 184 1.56 -10.55 8.43
CA LYS A 184 2.25 -10.67 9.70
C LYS A 184 1.51 -11.62 10.64
N THR A 185 2.20 -12.58 11.22
CA THR A 185 1.63 -13.53 12.19
C THR A 185 1.04 -12.77 13.39
N GLY A 186 -0.20 -13.07 13.72
CA GLY A 186 -0.93 -12.41 14.82
C GLY A 186 -1.62 -11.10 14.45
N ASP A 187 -1.31 -10.52 13.28
CA ASP A 187 -1.90 -9.25 12.83
C ASP A 187 -2.31 -9.29 11.34
N ALA A 188 -2.43 -10.48 10.80
CA ALA A 188 -2.83 -10.71 9.41
C ALA A 188 -4.27 -10.22 9.15
N GLY A 189 -4.53 -9.78 7.92
CA GLY A 189 -5.86 -9.39 7.48
C GLY A 189 -5.88 -8.12 6.64
N VAL A 190 -7.08 -7.76 6.22
CA VAL A 190 -7.38 -6.53 5.46
C VAL A 190 -7.11 -5.31 6.32
N LYS A 191 -6.46 -4.32 5.73
CA LYS A 191 -6.07 -3.05 6.37
C LYS A 191 -6.38 -1.88 5.44
N ASN A 192 -6.58 -0.70 6.02
CA ASN A 192 -6.61 0.59 5.31
C ASN A 192 -7.54 0.60 4.08
N VAL A 193 -8.77 0.12 4.24
CA VAL A 193 -9.76 0.12 3.16
C VAL A 193 -10.19 1.54 2.85
N VAL A 194 -10.11 1.92 1.58
CA VAL A 194 -10.54 3.23 1.07
C VAL A 194 -11.30 3.05 -0.24
N ALA A 195 -12.20 3.96 -0.58
CA ALA A 195 -12.88 3.93 -1.87
C ALA A 195 -11.86 4.04 -3.01
N ALA A 196 -11.99 3.20 -4.04
CA ALA A 196 -11.22 3.38 -5.25
C ALA A 196 -11.72 4.62 -6.02
N GLU A 197 -10.78 5.42 -6.55
CA GLU A 197 -11.13 6.52 -7.43
C GLU A 197 -11.66 5.95 -8.76
N LYS A 198 -12.74 6.53 -9.29
CA LYS A 198 -13.36 6.09 -10.55
C LYS A 198 -13.09 7.09 -11.66
N VAL A 199 -12.64 6.58 -12.80
CA VAL A 199 -12.47 7.35 -14.04
C VAL A 199 -13.22 6.64 -15.14
N THR A 200 -14.16 7.33 -15.80
CA THR A 200 -14.92 6.79 -16.92
C THR A 200 -14.60 7.54 -18.18
N GLY A 201 -14.48 6.83 -19.29
CA GLY A 201 -14.25 7.41 -20.61
C GLY A 201 -13.98 6.32 -21.65
N GLU A 202 -13.86 6.76 -22.90
CA GLU A 202 -13.61 5.89 -24.05
C GLU A 202 -12.24 5.23 -23.95
N LEU A 203 -12.18 3.90 -24.09
CA LEU A 203 -10.94 3.14 -24.18
C LEU A 203 -10.41 3.20 -25.61
N THR A 204 -9.36 3.97 -25.83
CA THR A 204 -8.76 4.17 -27.16
C THR A 204 -7.53 3.31 -27.41
N GLY A 205 -6.98 2.65 -26.39
CA GLY A 205 -5.83 1.78 -26.54
C GLY A 205 -5.39 1.14 -25.24
N TYR A 206 -4.53 0.13 -25.34
CA TYR A 206 -3.90 -0.50 -24.20
C TYR A 206 -2.54 -1.10 -24.54
N THR A 207 -1.71 -1.29 -23.53
CA THR A 207 -0.51 -2.12 -23.60
C THR A 207 -0.66 -3.26 -22.62
N ALA A 208 -0.66 -4.49 -23.14
CA ALA A 208 -0.89 -5.69 -22.37
C ALA A 208 0.02 -5.76 -21.11
N GLY A 209 -0.57 -6.00 -19.95
CA GLY A 209 0.13 -6.07 -18.65
C GLY A 209 0.76 -4.75 -18.17
N LYS A 210 0.49 -3.60 -18.82
CA LYS A 210 1.15 -2.33 -18.49
C LYS A 210 0.20 -1.16 -18.27
N SER A 211 -0.71 -0.88 -19.23
CA SER A 211 -1.50 0.35 -19.21
C SER A 211 -2.72 0.29 -20.13
N VAL A 212 -3.65 1.22 -19.89
CA VAL A 212 -4.77 1.56 -20.75
C VAL A 212 -4.75 3.05 -21.07
N VAL A 213 -5.38 3.44 -22.20
CA VAL A 213 -5.62 4.84 -22.58
C VAL A 213 -7.12 5.08 -22.55
N VAL A 214 -7.57 5.89 -21.60
CA VAL A 214 -8.97 6.21 -21.36
C VAL A 214 -9.16 7.74 -21.39
N GLY A 215 -10.09 8.22 -22.19
CA GLY A 215 -10.32 9.66 -22.34
C GLY A 215 -9.04 10.43 -22.78
N GLY A 216 -8.17 9.82 -23.56
CA GLY A 216 -6.90 10.41 -24.01
C GLY A 216 -5.78 10.38 -22.96
N THR A 217 -6.00 9.86 -21.75
CA THR A 217 -4.99 9.76 -20.69
C THR A 217 -4.51 8.32 -20.52
N THR A 218 -3.19 8.13 -20.39
CA THR A 218 -2.60 6.82 -20.13
C THR A 218 -2.55 6.53 -18.64
N TYR A 219 -3.18 5.44 -18.22
CA TYR A 219 -3.18 4.93 -16.86
C TYR A 219 -2.40 3.61 -16.78
N LYS A 220 -1.38 3.56 -15.94
CA LYS A 220 -0.59 2.34 -15.71
C LYS A 220 -1.31 1.39 -14.77
N PHE A 221 -1.10 0.09 -14.96
CA PHE A 221 -1.66 -0.92 -14.07
C PHE A 221 -0.93 -0.94 -12.73
N ASN A 222 -1.71 -1.14 -11.66
CA ASN A 222 -1.17 -1.45 -10.34
C ASN A 222 -0.41 -2.79 -10.41
N LYS A 223 0.66 -2.93 -9.62
CA LYS A 223 1.52 -4.12 -9.58
C LYS A 223 0.74 -5.41 -9.24
N ALA A 224 -0.29 -5.29 -8.41
CA ALA A 224 -1.15 -6.39 -8.00
C ALA A 224 -2.35 -6.62 -8.93
N ALA A 225 -2.57 -5.75 -9.93
CA ALA A 225 -3.69 -5.91 -10.87
C ALA A 225 -3.38 -6.94 -11.95
N SER A 226 -4.37 -7.77 -12.25
CA SER A 226 -4.34 -8.70 -13.38
C SER A 226 -5.52 -8.37 -14.29
N ILE A 227 -5.29 -7.54 -15.31
CA ILE A 227 -6.34 -7.05 -16.20
C ILE A 227 -6.44 -7.98 -17.42
N ASP A 228 -7.66 -8.45 -17.70
CA ASP A 228 -7.93 -9.32 -18.86
C ASP A 228 -7.75 -8.55 -20.17
N THR A 229 -6.71 -8.91 -20.90
CA THR A 229 -6.39 -8.32 -22.20
C THR A 229 -7.47 -8.60 -23.25
N SER A 230 -8.17 -9.73 -23.16
CA SER A 230 -9.24 -10.08 -24.10
C SER A 230 -10.46 -9.18 -23.91
N ALA A 231 -10.82 -8.88 -22.64
CA ALA A 231 -11.86 -7.94 -22.32
C ALA A 231 -11.53 -6.52 -22.81
N LEU A 232 -10.27 -6.08 -22.65
CA LEU A 232 -9.82 -4.79 -23.18
C LEU A 232 -9.92 -4.71 -24.70
N ALA A 233 -9.52 -5.78 -25.40
CA ALA A 233 -9.59 -5.81 -26.87
C ALA A 233 -11.03 -5.67 -27.37
N GLY A 234 -11.99 -6.29 -26.68
CA GLY A 234 -13.41 -6.19 -27.00
C GLY A 234 -14.07 -4.85 -26.63
N ALA A 235 -13.40 -4.05 -25.79
CA ALA A 235 -13.92 -2.78 -25.27
C ALA A 235 -13.30 -1.54 -25.96
N ILE A 236 -12.44 -1.71 -26.96
CA ILE A 236 -11.90 -0.58 -27.74
C ILE A 236 -13.06 0.20 -28.36
N ASP A 237 -12.93 1.53 -28.35
CA ASP A 237 -13.91 2.52 -28.81
C ASP A 237 -15.22 2.52 -28.01
N ASN A 238 -15.24 1.89 -26.84
CA ASN A 238 -16.34 1.96 -25.87
C ASN A 238 -15.92 2.63 -24.58
N ASP A 239 -16.89 3.17 -23.85
CA ASP A 239 -16.68 3.69 -22.51
C ASP A 239 -16.36 2.55 -21.54
N VAL A 240 -15.35 2.73 -20.74
CA VAL A 240 -14.97 1.86 -19.62
C VAL A 240 -14.86 2.65 -18.34
N THR A 241 -14.99 1.98 -17.20
CA THR A 241 -14.74 2.59 -15.90
C THR A 241 -13.51 1.97 -15.26
N LEU A 242 -12.50 2.79 -14.98
CA LEU A 242 -11.32 2.44 -14.21
C LEU A 242 -11.61 2.59 -12.72
N ALA A 243 -11.10 1.66 -11.92
CA ALA A 243 -10.91 1.84 -10.49
C ALA A 243 -9.42 2.04 -10.22
N LEU A 244 -9.06 3.17 -9.60
CA LEU A 244 -7.69 3.57 -9.35
C LEU A 244 -7.36 3.51 -7.85
N ASP A 245 -6.11 3.22 -7.53
CA ASP A 245 -5.58 3.43 -6.20
C ASP A 245 -5.26 4.93 -5.95
N LYS A 246 -4.91 5.27 -4.72
CA LYS A 246 -4.56 6.65 -4.32
C LYS A 246 -3.33 7.25 -5.03
N TYR A 247 -2.59 6.43 -5.77
CA TYR A 247 -1.43 6.85 -6.55
C TYR A 247 -1.75 6.96 -8.05
N GLY A 248 -3.00 6.71 -8.44
CA GLY A 248 -3.47 6.78 -9.83
C GLY A 248 -3.19 5.54 -10.68
N TYR A 249 -2.87 4.40 -10.06
CA TYR A 249 -2.68 3.14 -10.79
C TYR A 249 -3.97 2.33 -10.84
N VAL A 250 -4.21 1.69 -11.99
CA VAL A 250 -5.43 0.92 -12.27
C VAL A 250 -5.45 -0.37 -11.46
N LEU A 251 -6.46 -0.52 -10.62
CA LEU A 251 -6.77 -1.74 -9.87
C LEU A 251 -7.72 -2.66 -10.64
N ASN A 252 -8.64 -2.06 -11.41
CA ASN A 252 -9.62 -2.78 -12.21
C ASN A 252 -10.08 -1.95 -13.40
N VAL A 253 -10.50 -2.64 -14.47
CA VAL A 253 -11.18 -2.05 -15.63
C VAL A 253 -12.53 -2.74 -15.77
N ASN A 254 -13.60 -2.00 -15.55
CA ASN A 254 -14.95 -2.48 -15.86
C ASN A 254 -15.27 -2.12 -17.32
N THR A 255 -15.37 -3.15 -18.16
CA THR A 255 -15.71 -3.06 -19.59
C THR A 255 -17.21 -3.18 -19.83
N ASP A 256 -18.01 -3.48 -18.81
CA ASP A 256 -19.48 -3.60 -18.89
C ASP A 256 -20.18 -2.24 -18.77
N ALA A 257 -19.45 -1.15 -18.95
CA ALA A 257 -20.06 0.17 -18.99
C ALA A 257 -21.08 0.17 -20.13
N THR A 258 -22.35 0.08 -19.75
CA THR A 258 -23.46 0.20 -20.70
C THR A 258 -23.31 1.51 -21.43
N SER A 259 -22.94 1.44 -22.71
CA SER A 259 -23.04 2.60 -23.58
C SER A 259 -24.53 2.98 -23.59
N THR A 260 -24.87 4.05 -22.90
CA THR A 260 -26.21 4.65 -22.99
C THR A 260 -26.33 5.40 -24.29
N ASN A 261 -26.00 4.74 -25.39
CA ASN A 261 -26.30 5.24 -26.73
C ASN A 261 -27.79 4.99 -26.99
N TYR A 262 -28.60 5.85 -26.40
CA TYR A 262 -30.00 5.94 -26.80
C TYR A 262 -30.05 6.58 -28.18
N ALA A 263 -30.26 5.79 -29.23
CA ALA A 263 -30.69 6.30 -30.54
C ALA A 263 -32.14 6.74 -30.43
N VAL A 264 -32.38 8.04 -30.37
CA VAL A 264 -33.74 8.57 -30.48
C VAL A 264 -34.06 8.59 -31.97
N VAL A 265 -34.95 7.68 -32.40
CA VAL A 265 -35.54 7.78 -33.72
C VAL A 265 -36.52 8.95 -33.75
N LEU A 266 -36.05 10.08 -34.31
CA LEU A 266 -36.81 11.33 -34.35
C LEU A 266 -37.94 11.31 -35.40
N LYS A 267 -37.93 10.41 -36.35
CA LYS A 267 -38.97 10.28 -37.36
C LYS A 267 -38.93 8.91 -38.06
N TYR A 268 -40.04 8.21 -38.13
CA TYR A 268 -40.29 7.14 -39.07
C TYR A 268 -41.23 7.69 -40.15
N GLN A 269 -40.92 7.52 -41.42
CA GLN A 269 -41.74 7.94 -42.55
C GLN A 269 -42.03 6.68 -43.36
N ASP A 270 -43.35 6.32 -43.47
CA ASP A 270 -43.85 5.29 -44.35
C ASP A 270 -43.76 5.72 -45.83
#